data_a8689eb3db708a42d604443b0f411f45
#
_entry.id   a8689eb3db708a42d604443b0f411f45
#
_cell.length_a   1.000
_cell.length_b   1.000
_cell.length_c   1.000
_cell.angle_alpha   90.00
_cell.angle_beta   90.00
_cell.angle_gamma   90.00
#
_symmetry.space_group_name_H-M   'P 1'
#
loop_
_entity.id
_entity.type
_entity.pdbx_description
1 polymer ?
#
loop_
_entity_poly.entity_id
_entity_poly.type
_entity_poly.pdbx_seq_one_letter_code
_entity_poly.pdbx_strand_id
1 'polypeptide(L)'
;MKGISWRRMQGLTDSLLIKMLDDHGLDNVPQWTKKDDVRMQANARWMALGKDRDGPVNPTRRPIDDPSAVTAEIVAKAKELGADLVGSCELTPIMVTVDFDMPHRSVISLVVKEDYANVLKGSRAIEAETYDVYVRVAEISTALAAFIRD
;
A
#
# COMPACT_ATOMS: atom_id res chain seq x y z
N MET A 1 19.57 15.31 -5.98
CA MET A 1 19.69 14.46 -4.78
C MET A 1 19.26 13.04 -5.16
N LYS A 2 20.00 12.00 -4.79
CA LYS A 2 19.57 10.60 -5.05
C LYS A 2 18.47 10.29 -4.04
N GLY A 3 17.24 10.08 -4.51
CA GLY A 3 16.10 9.71 -3.67
C GLY A 3 16.40 8.46 -2.83
N ILE A 4 15.92 8.46 -1.61
CA ILE A 4 16.00 7.28 -0.72
C ILE A 4 15.04 6.24 -1.30
N SER A 5 15.52 5.04 -1.62
CA SER A 5 14.64 3.98 -2.11
C SER A 5 13.63 3.59 -1.01
N TRP A 6 12.41 3.22 -1.40
CA TRP A 6 11.36 2.75 -0.49
C TRP A 6 11.86 1.64 0.46
N ARG A 7 12.67 0.71 -0.05
CA ARG A 7 13.31 -0.35 0.77
C ARG A 7 14.21 0.22 1.87
N ARG A 8 14.89 1.33 1.61
CA ARG A 8 15.75 1.98 2.60
C ARG A 8 14.92 2.74 3.63
N MET A 9 13.78 3.33 3.24
CA MET A 9 12.83 3.93 4.15
C MET A 9 12.18 2.89 5.07
N GLN A 10 11.78 1.75 4.53
CA GLN A 10 11.21 0.66 5.33
C GLN A 10 12.21 0.13 6.37
N GLY A 11 13.45 -0.14 5.97
CA GLY A 11 14.51 -0.53 6.91
C GLY A 11 14.84 0.54 7.96
N LEU A 12 14.73 1.83 7.62
CA LEU A 12 14.89 2.92 8.59
C LEU A 12 13.71 2.99 9.57
N THR A 13 12.48 2.80 9.09
CA THR A 13 11.28 2.78 9.93
C THR A 13 11.32 1.59 10.90
N ASP A 14 11.67 0.41 10.42
CA ASP A 14 11.81 -0.77 11.25
C ASP A 14 12.92 -0.61 12.28
N SER A 15 14.08 -0.04 11.89
CA SER A 15 15.20 0.22 12.79
C SER A 15 14.87 1.29 13.84
N LEU A 16 14.13 2.35 13.45
CA LEU A 16 13.68 3.38 14.38
C LEU A 16 12.64 2.85 15.35
N LEU A 17 11.72 2.01 14.87
CA LEU A 17 10.70 1.39 15.71
C LEU A 17 11.34 0.45 16.73
N ILE A 18 12.27 -0.42 16.31
CA ILE A 18 13.02 -1.31 17.20
C ILE A 18 13.79 -0.50 18.23
N LYS A 19 14.51 0.54 17.81
CA LYS A 19 15.26 1.40 18.74
C LYS A 19 14.34 2.12 19.73
N MET A 20 13.19 2.63 19.30
CA MET A 20 12.21 3.24 20.22
C MET A 20 11.67 2.23 21.23
N LEU A 21 11.44 1.00 20.82
CA LEU A 21 10.99 -0.09 21.69
C LEU A 21 12.07 -0.48 22.71
N ASP A 22 13.32 -0.56 22.29
CA ASP A 22 14.47 -0.82 23.17
C ASP A 22 14.68 0.35 24.17
N ASP A 23 14.65 1.59 23.71
CA ASP A 23 14.87 2.79 24.54
C ASP A 23 13.76 3.01 25.58
N HIS A 24 12.53 2.55 25.34
CA HIS A 24 11.38 2.71 26.23
C HIS A 24 11.02 1.48 27.07
N GLY A 25 11.83 0.42 27.02
CA GLY A 25 11.63 -0.79 27.82
C GLY A 25 10.26 -1.45 27.59
N LEU A 26 9.72 -1.37 26.39
CA LEU A 26 8.47 -2.01 26.03
C LEU A 26 8.71 -3.50 25.82
N ASP A 27 8.73 -4.25 26.89
CA ASP A 27 8.88 -5.73 26.93
C ASP A 27 7.79 -6.51 26.17
N ASN A 28 6.89 -5.82 25.47
CA ASN A 28 5.80 -6.40 24.69
C ASN A 28 6.17 -6.75 23.24
N VAL A 29 7.40 -6.48 22.80
CA VAL A 29 7.93 -6.88 21.48
C VAL A 29 7.81 -8.40 21.24
N PRO A 30 7.94 -9.31 22.23
CA PRO A 30 7.80 -10.74 22.00
C PRO A 30 6.46 -11.17 21.41
N GLN A 31 5.40 -10.38 21.58
CA GLN A 31 4.10 -10.69 20.99
C GLN A 31 4.09 -10.54 19.46
N TRP A 32 4.96 -9.68 18.92
CA TRP A 32 5.09 -9.44 17.47
C TRP A 32 5.89 -10.53 16.75
N THR A 33 6.59 -11.38 17.50
CA THR A 33 7.44 -12.45 16.94
C THR A 33 6.76 -13.81 16.88
N LYS A 34 5.52 -13.94 17.36
CA LYS A 34 4.78 -15.20 17.27
C LYS A 34 4.35 -15.45 15.84
N LYS A 35 4.75 -16.59 15.25
CA LYS A 35 4.38 -16.99 13.89
C LYS A 35 2.87 -16.99 13.61
N ASP A 36 2.07 -17.15 14.65
CA ASP A 36 0.60 -17.19 14.58
C ASP A 36 -0.06 -15.82 14.82
N ASP A 37 0.75 -14.76 14.99
CA ASP A 37 0.20 -13.41 15.13
C ASP A 37 -0.31 -12.92 13.77
N VAL A 38 -1.57 -12.50 13.73
CA VAL A 38 -2.26 -12.01 12.52
C VAL A 38 -1.47 -10.88 11.86
N ARG A 39 -0.83 -10.02 12.64
CA ARG A 39 0.03 -8.92 12.16
C ARG A 39 1.25 -9.46 11.42
N MET A 40 1.91 -10.48 11.96
CA MET A 40 3.07 -11.09 11.31
C MET A 40 2.70 -11.76 10.00
N GLN A 41 1.56 -12.45 9.96
CA GLN A 41 1.05 -13.07 8.74
C GLN A 41 0.69 -12.02 7.68
N ALA A 42 -0.02 -10.95 8.07
CA ALA A 42 -0.37 -9.85 7.18
C ALA A 42 0.90 -9.13 6.67
N ASN A 43 1.86 -8.85 7.56
CA ASN A 43 3.12 -8.23 7.16
C ASN A 43 3.91 -9.12 6.20
N ALA A 44 3.95 -10.42 6.41
CA ALA A 44 4.62 -11.36 5.49
C ALA A 44 3.96 -11.35 4.10
N ARG A 45 2.63 -11.33 4.02
CA ARG A 45 1.87 -11.19 2.77
C ARG A 45 2.19 -9.86 2.08
N TRP A 46 2.12 -8.76 2.83
CA TRP A 46 2.42 -7.42 2.31
C TRP A 46 3.86 -7.32 1.77
N MET A 47 4.85 -7.83 2.51
CA MET A 47 6.24 -7.87 2.07
C MET A 47 6.43 -8.73 0.81
N ALA A 48 5.69 -9.83 0.68
CA ALA A 48 5.72 -10.66 -0.52
C ALA A 48 5.25 -9.90 -1.77
N LEU A 49 4.19 -9.10 -1.65
CA LEU A 49 3.66 -8.26 -2.73
C LEU A 49 4.64 -7.16 -3.18
N GLY A 50 5.54 -6.74 -2.32
CA GLY A 50 6.56 -5.74 -2.65
C GLY A 50 7.48 -6.14 -3.81
N LYS A 51 7.58 -7.43 -4.13
CA LYS A 51 8.36 -7.94 -5.28
C LYS A 51 7.68 -7.64 -6.62
N ASP A 52 6.36 -7.61 -6.62
CA ASP A 52 5.54 -7.43 -7.84
C ASP A 52 5.15 -5.97 -8.07
N ARG A 53 5.44 -5.11 -7.10
CA ARG A 53 5.14 -3.67 -7.18
C ARG A 53 5.89 -2.99 -8.31
N ASP A 54 7.16 -3.31 -8.49
CA ASP A 54 8.05 -2.70 -9.48
C ASP A 54 8.28 -3.71 -10.62
N GLY A 55 7.42 -3.69 -11.62
CA GLY A 55 7.55 -4.50 -12.84
C GLY A 55 8.16 -3.70 -14.01
N PRO A 56 8.54 -4.37 -15.10
CA PRO A 56 8.98 -3.70 -16.31
C PRO A 56 7.83 -2.84 -16.87
N VAL A 57 8.19 -1.69 -17.38
CA VAL A 57 7.25 -0.84 -18.12
C VAL A 57 7.13 -1.37 -19.55
N ASN A 58 5.90 -1.43 -20.07
CA ASN A 58 5.67 -1.79 -21.46
C ASN A 58 6.48 -0.84 -22.38
N PRO A 59 7.33 -1.37 -23.27
CA PRO A 59 8.10 -0.54 -24.19
C PRO A 59 7.22 0.19 -25.20
N THR A 60 6.01 -0.32 -25.47
CA THR A 60 5.06 0.28 -26.40
C THR A 60 4.00 1.06 -25.64
N ARG A 61 4.01 2.39 -25.80
CA ARG A 61 2.96 3.22 -25.21
C ARG A 61 1.70 3.17 -26.05
N ARG A 62 0.57 2.89 -25.42
CA ARG A 62 -0.75 3.06 -26.04
C ARG A 62 -1.02 4.55 -26.25
N PRO A 63 -1.42 4.99 -27.47
CA PRO A 63 -1.90 6.35 -27.67
C PRO A 63 -3.11 6.62 -26.77
N ILE A 64 -3.17 7.79 -26.18
CA ILE A 64 -4.29 8.23 -25.34
C ILE A 64 -4.99 9.37 -26.07
N ASP A 65 -6.03 9.04 -26.82
CA ASP A 65 -6.85 10.02 -27.53
C ASP A 65 -7.88 10.66 -26.60
N ASP A 66 -8.39 9.90 -25.64
CA ASP A 66 -9.33 10.36 -24.62
C ASP A 66 -8.86 10.00 -23.20
N PRO A 67 -8.28 10.96 -22.47
CA PRO A 67 -7.86 10.75 -21.08
C PRO A 67 -9.00 10.36 -20.13
N SER A 68 -10.24 10.79 -20.43
CA SER A 68 -11.41 10.47 -19.60
C SER A 68 -11.78 9.01 -19.73
N ALA A 69 -11.70 8.45 -20.93
CA ALA A 69 -11.92 7.03 -21.17
C ALA A 69 -10.89 6.16 -20.44
N VAL A 70 -9.62 6.55 -20.49
CA VAL A 70 -8.53 5.83 -19.74
C VAL A 70 -8.75 5.91 -18.23
N THR A 71 -9.16 7.07 -17.73
CA THR A 71 -9.50 7.23 -16.31
C THR A 71 -10.65 6.30 -15.92
N ALA A 72 -11.70 6.23 -16.73
CA ALA A 72 -12.84 5.35 -16.48
C ALA A 72 -12.44 3.86 -16.50
N GLU A 73 -11.55 3.46 -17.42
CA GLU A 73 -10.99 2.10 -17.51
C GLU A 73 -10.20 1.74 -16.22
N ILE A 74 -9.33 2.62 -15.75
CA ILE A 74 -8.56 2.43 -14.51
C ILE A 74 -9.48 2.33 -13.30
N VAL A 75 -10.49 3.20 -13.20
CA VAL A 75 -11.48 3.17 -12.12
C VAL A 75 -12.28 1.87 -12.13
N ALA A 76 -12.72 1.43 -13.31
CA ALA A 76 -13.44 0.17 -13.47
C ALA A 76 -12.58 -1.02 -13.03
N LYS A 77 -11.31 -1.04 -13.46
CA LYS A 77 -10.36 -2.10 -13.07
C LYS A 77 -10.07 -2.12 -11.57
N ALA A 78 -9.88 -0.97 -10.96
CA ALA A 78 -9.66 -0.89 -9.52
C ALA A 78 -10.87 -1.41 -8.71
N LYS A 79 -12.10 -1.12 -9.17
CA LYS A 79 -13.33 -1.65 -8.57
C LYS A 79 -13.48 -3.17 -8.79
N GLU A 80 -13.16 -3.66 -9.98
CA GLU A 80 -13.11 -5.09 -10.28
C GLU A 80 -12.15 -5.83 -9.34
N LEU A 81 -11.00 -5.20 -9.03
CA LEU A 81 -10.01 -5.72 -8.10
C LEU A 81 -10.43 -5.64 -6.62
N GLY A 82 -11.52 -4.95 -6.30
CA GLY A 82 -12.10 -4.92 -4.96
C GLY A 82 -12.01 -3.58 -4.23
N ALA A 83 -11.64 -2.48 -4.91
CA ALA A 83 -11.70 -1.16 -4.31
C ALA A 83 -13.16 -0.69 -4.15
N ASP A 84 -13.54 -0.20 -2.98
CA ASP A 84 -14.88 0.35 -2.72
C ASP A 84 -15.04 1.74 -3.36
N LEU A 85 -14.03 2.61 -3.22
CA LEU A 85 -14.00 3.91 -3.87
C LEU A 85 -12.64 4.12 -4.57
N VAL A 86 -12.69 4.82 -5.68
CA VAL A 86 -11.50 5.16 -6.48
C VAL A 86 -11.61 6.61 -6.91
N GLY A 87 -10.52 7.36 -6.73
CA GLY A 87 -10.38 8.72 -7.22
C GLY A 87 -9.04 8.92 -7.89
N SER A 88 -8.97 9.90 -8.80
CA SER A 88 -7.71 10.33 -9.40
C SER A 88 -7.60 11.85 -9.39
N CYS A 89 -6.39 12.35 -9.21
CA CYS A 89 -6.10 13.77 -9.26
C CYS A 89 -4.68 14.02 -9.72
N GLU A 90 -4.34 15.26 -9.97
CA GLU A 90 -2.96 15.68 -10.18
C GLU A 90 -2.17 15.58 -8.88
N LEU A 91 -0.95 15.06 -8.95
CA LEU A 91 -0.04 15.01 -7.81
C LEU A 91 0.50 16.42 -7.54
N THR A 92 0.23 16.94 -6.36
CA THR A 92 0.75 18.22 -5.90
C THR A 92 1.83 18.01 -4.84
N PRO A 93 2.80 18.95 -4.67
CA PRO A 93 3.87 18.80 -3.69
C PRO A 93 3.40 18.58 -2.26
N ILE A 94 2.24 19.12 -1.87
CA ILE A 94 1.66 18.93 -0.53
C ILE A 94 1.24 17.48 -0.24
N MET A 95 1.03 16.67 -1.28
CA MET A 95 0.68 15.25 -1.15
C MET A 95 1.90 14.35 -0.92
N VAL A 96 3.11 14.91 -1.10
CA VAL A 96 4.36 14.18 -0.93
C VAL A 96 4.92 14.51 0.45
N THR A 97 4.88 13.55 1.36
CA THR A 97 5.28 13.75 2.77
C THR A 97 6.79 13.56 3.02
N VAL A 98 7.53 13.15 2.00
CA VAL A 98 8.97 12.91 2.07
C VAL A 98 9.66 13.61 0.90
N ASP A 99 10.91 14.02 1.09
CA ASP A 99 11.73 14.57 0.00
C ASP A 99 12.11 13.43 -0.96
N PHE A 100 11.23 13.19 -1.90
CA PHE A 100 11.28 12.09 -2.86
C PHE A 100 11.06 12.65 -4.28
N ASP A 101 11.98 12.33 -5.18
CA ASP A 101 11.85 12.73 -6.59
C ASP A 101 10.77 11.84 -7.25
N MET A 102 9.58 12.39 -7.39
CA MET A 102 8.41 11.71 -7.95
C MET A 102 8.31 12.04 -9.45
N PRO A 103 8.59 11.05 -10.32
CA PRO A 103 8.47 11.26 -11.78
C PRO A 103 7.01 11.28 -12.24
N HIS A 104 6.06 10.96 -11.35
CA HIS A 104 4.64 10.84 -11.67
C HIS A 104 3.90 12.17 -11.47
N ARG A 105 2.93 12.44 -12.35
CA ARG A 105 2.09 13.65 -12.30
C ARG A 105 0.69 13.39 -11.78
N SER A 106 0.29 12.15 -11.67
CA SER A 106 -1.07 11.76 -11.28
C SER A 106 -1.04 10.80 -10.10
N VAL A 107 -2.06 10.89 -9.27
CA VAL A 107 -2.31 10.00 -8.14
C VAL A 107 -3.64 9.29 -8.37
N ILE A 108 -3.65 8.00 -8.06
CA ILE A 108 -4.86 7.20 -7.94
C ILE A 108 -5.01 6.85 -6.46
N SER A 109 -6.12 7.28 -5.87
CA SER A 109 -6.48 6.99 -4.49
C SER A 109 -7.49 5.85 -4.45
N LEU A 110 -7.21 4.87 -3.60
CA LEU A 110 -8.07 3.70 -3.40
C LEU A 110 -8.61 3.73 -1.96
N VAL A 111 -9.88 3.39 -1.80
CA VAL A 111 -10.49 3.16 -0.49
C VAL A 111 -11.01 1.73 -0.46
N VAL A 112 -10.65 1.02 0.59
CA VAL A 112 -11.17 -0.31 0.92
C VAL A 112 -11.76 -0.24 2.32
N LYS A 113 -13.02 -0.60 2.46
CA LYS A 113 -13.71 -0.56 3.75
C LYS A 113 -13.29 -1.72 4.64
N GLU A 114 -13.28 -1.49 5.93
CA GLU A 114 -13.24 -2.52 6.95
C GLU A 114 -14.60 -3.22 7.08
N ASP A 115 -14.61 -4.50 7.43
CA ASP A 115 -15.86 -5.20 7.78
C ASP A 115 -16.31 -4.77 9.19
N TYR A 116 -17.38 -3.99 9.23
CA TYR A 116 -17.94 -3.48 10.47
C TYR A 116 -18.33 -4.59 11.44
N ALA A 117 -18.78 -5.75 10.95
CA ALA A 117 -19.11 -6.89 11.79
C ALA A 117 -17.87 -7.46 12.52
N ASN A 118 -16.69 -7.36 11.92
CA ASN A 118 -15.43 -7.72 12.56
C ASN A 118 -15.02 -6.65 13.58
N VAL A 119 -15.18 -5.38 13.27
CA VAL A 119 -14.87 -4.27 14.18
C VAL A 119 -15.66 -4.36 15.48
N LEU A 120 -16.92 -4.80 15.45
CA LEU A 120 -17.78 -4.98 16.63
C LEU A 120 -17.33 -6.11 17.58
N LYS A 121 -16.44 -7.01 17.16
CA LYS A 121 -15.95 -8.13 17.98
C LYS A 121 -14.89 -7.75 19.01
N GLY A 122 -14.47 -6.47 19.06
CA GLY A 122 -13.52 -5.95 20.03
C GLY A 122 -12.10 -5.76 19.47
N SER A 123 -11.20 -5.28 20.32
CA SER A 123 -9.89 -4.72 19.91
C SER A 123 -9.00 -5.67 19.07
N ARG A 124 -8.98 -6.95 19.38
CA ARG A 124 -8.20 -7.93 18.60
C ARG A 124 -8.77 -8.15 17.20
N ALA A 125 -10.09 -8.11 17.07
CA ALA A 125 -10.75 -8.28 15.78
C ALA A 125 -10.60 -7.00 14.93
N ILE A 126 -10.65 -5.82 15.56
CA ILE A 126 -10.34 -4.54 14.91
C ILE A 126 -8.93 -4.58 14.34
N GLU A 127 -7.95 -4.98 15.16
CA GLU A 127 -6.56 -5.07 14.72
C GLU A 127 -6.40 -6.05 13.54
N ALA A 128 -7.00 -7.23 13.65
CA ALA A 128 -6.97 -8.22 12.57
C ALA A 128 -7.59 -7.70 11.28
N GLU A 129 -8.74 -7.04 11.35
CA GLU A 129 -9.42 -6.44 10.20
C GLU A 129 -8.58 -5.32 9.56
N THR A 130 -8.00 -4.44 10.38
CA THR A 130 -7.12 -3.37 9.87
C THR A 130 -5.94 -3.94 9.09
N TYR A 131 -5.26 -4.96 9.60
CA TYR A 131 -4.15 -5.59 8.88
C TYR A 131 -4.60 -6.33 7.62
N ASP A 132 -5.78 -6.96 7.63
CA ASP A 132 -6.35 -7.57 6.43
C ASP A 132 -6.66 -6.53 5.35
N VAL A 133 -7.22 -5.38 5.74
CA VAL A 133 -7.45 -4.25 4.82
C VAL A 133 -6.14 -3.74 4.23
N TYR A 134 -5.07 -3.60 5.01
CA TYR A 134 -3.76 -3.21 4.47
C TYR A 134 -3.24 -4.19 3.42
N VAL A 135 -3.42 -5.49 3.63
CA VAL A 135 -3.04 -6.52 2.64
C VAL A 135 -3.92 -6.40 1.40
N ARG A 136 -5.24 -6.28 1.55
CA ARG A 136 -6.17 -6.11 0.42
C ARG A 136 -5.84 -4.86 -0.42
N VAL A 137 -5.56 -3.73 0.22
CA VAL A 137 -5.14 -2.51 -0.49
C VAL A 137 -3.83 -2.74 -1.25
N ALA A 138 -2.87 -3.44 -0.66
CA ALA A 138 -1.60 -3.75 -1.31
C ALA A 138 -1.79 -4.69 -2.51
N GLU A 139 -2.65 -5.70 -2.40
CA GLU A 139 -3.01 -6.61 -3.50
C GLU A 139 -3.66 -5.84 -4.66
N ILE A 140 -4.66 -5.01 -4.36
CA ILE A 140 -5.36 -4.18 -5.35
C ILE A 140 -4.39 -3.22 -6.04
N SER A 141 -3.58 -2.49 -5.26
CA SER A 141 -2.66 -1.48 -5.81
C SER A 141 -1.56 -2.11 -6.67
N THR A 142 -1.05 -3.27 -6.27
CA THR A 142 -0.04 -4.01 -7.04
C THR A 142 -0.62 -4.53 -8.36
N ALA A 143 -1.81 -5.13 -8.32
CA ALA A 143 -2.48 -5.61 -9.52
C ALA A 143 -2.90 -4.48 -10.46
N LEU A 144 -3.38 -3.35 -9.91
CA LEU A 144 -3.70 -2.16 -10.69
C LEU A 144 -2.46 -1.54 -11.33
N ALA A 145 -1.33 -1.49 -10.60
CA ALA A 145 -0.07 -1.01 -11.15
C ALA A 145 0.44 -1.91 -12.29
N ALA A 146 0.27 -3.22 -12.20
CA ALA A 146 0.57 -4.14 -13.30
C ALA A 146 -0.32 -3.84 -14.53
N PHE A 147 -1.63 -3.73 -14.34
CA PHE A 147 -2.57 -3.37 -15.40
C PHE A 147 -2.25 -2.05 -16.11
N ILE A 148 -1.77 -1.05 -15.37
CA ILE A 148 -1.40 0.26 -15.96
C ILE A 148 -0.09 0.18 -16.75
N ARG A 149 0.80 -0.73 -16.36
CA ARG A 149 2.10 -0.94 -17.05
C ARG A 149 1.96 -1.72 -18.37
N ASP A 150 0.98 -2.60 -18.47
CA ASP A 150 0.68 -3.43 -19.66
C ASP A 150 -0.08 -2.63 -20.74
#